data_95c70cb9b33e07433cb18e901937496a
#
_entry.id   95c70cb9b33e07433cb18e901937496a
#
_cell.length_a   1.000
_cell.length_b   1.000
_cell.length_c   1.000
_cell.angle_alpha   90.00
_cell.angle_beta   90.00
_cell.angle_gamma   90.00
#
_symmetry.space_group_name_H-M   'P 1'
#
loop_
_entity.id
_entity.type
_entity.pdbx_description
1 polymer ?
#
loop_
_entity_poly.entity_id
_entity_poly.type
_entity_poly.pdbx_seq_one_letter_code
_entity_poly.pdbx_strand_id
1 'polypeptide(L)'
;MPADLTLNLYDLTREELRVQFTRWAFSTVHADRLWNYLYLQLAASRQFADMPELPAKVRTRLLAEATLGVLPTALDTASSDGFTRKYLLALSDQAQIETVLMRYTGRVTACLSSQVGCAMGCVFCATGQMGYTRHLTAGEIIAQAVHVARALRPPALSPPPPLLPGEPAPKIADGPGAPPPSPRRSQRTAPRERLRNVVLMGMGEPLHNYDAVMQAIDILRDETGLAIGAERITLSTVGVVPGILRLAAEQRPMHLAVSLHAATQAERAALVPAAKKWPLDELMAACRTYSETTGRRIFYEWTLIEGKNDSSDHARAVGHLLRGLPAQVNLIPLNPTSGYDGSPTRGDAAKNFQRILADEFKLPSTVRQRRGIDIAAGCGQLAASI
;
A
#
# COMPACT_ATOMS: atom_id res chain seq x y z
N MET A 1 -9.84 -30.63 18.24
CA MET A 1 -10.82 -29.63 17.77
C MET A 1 -10.07 -28.72 16.83
N PRO A 2 -10.44 -28.55 15.54
CA PRO A 2 -9.85 -27.50 14.74
C PRO A 2 -10.18 -26.19 15.45
N ALA A 3 -9.19 -25.28 15.57
CA ALA A 3 -9.38 -23.96 16.12
C ALA A 3 -10.54 -23.32 15.34
N ASP A 4 -11.60 -22.91 16.05
CA ASP A 4 -12.69 -22.14 15.48
C ASP A 4 -12.09 -21.00 14.68
N LEU A 5 -12.27 -21.04 13.35
CA LEU A 5 -11.81 -19.98 12.45
C LEU A 5 -12.66 -18.74 12.74
N THR A 6 -12.21 -17.95 13.70
CA THR A 6 -12.83 -16.67 14.04
C THR A 6 -12.82 -15.78 12.79
N LEU A 7 -13.98 -15.30 12.37
CA LEU A 7 -14.16 -14.52 11.16
C LEU A 7 -13.37 -13.18 11.27
N ASN A 8 -12.36 -12.98 10.43
CA ASN A 8 -11.69 -11.71 10.35
C ASN A 8 -12.56 -10.73 9.53
N LEU A 9 -13.05 -9.67 10.18
CA LEU A 9 -13.97 -8.72 9.54
C LEU A 9 -13.33 -7.93 8.40
N TYR A 10 -12.01 -7.77 8.39
CA TYR A 10 -11.31 -7.12 7.28
C TYR A 10 -11.22 -7.99 6.02
N ASP A 11 -11.50 -9.30 6.12
CA ASP A 11 -11.61 -10.18 4.95
C ASP A 11 -12.92 -9.98 4.19
N LEU A 12 -13.89 -9.29 4.75
CA LEU A 12 -15.21 -9.14 4.13
C LEU A 12 -15.33 -7.80 3.38
N THR A 13 -15.86 -7.87 2.16
CA THR A 13 -16.46 -6.71 1.50
C THR A 13 -17.69 -6.25 2.27
N ARG A 14 -18.16 -5.03 2.04
CA ARG A 14 -19.36 -4.51 2.69
C ARG A 14 -20.59 -5.39 2.44
N GLU A 15 -20.73 -5.91 1.23
CA GLU A 15 -21.85 -6.77 0.89
C GLU A 15 -21.76 -8.14 1.58
N GLU A 16 -20.60 -8.74 1.62
CA GLU A 16 -20.37 -9.99 2.37
C GLU A 16 -20.63 -9.81 3.87
N LEU A 17 -20.26 -8.65 4.44
CA LEU A 17 -20.56 -8.30 5.82
C LEU A 17 -22.09 -8.22 6.05
N ARG A 18 -22.84 -7.62 5.15
CA ARG A 18 -24.31 -7.57 5.21
C ARG A 18 -24.94 -8.96 5.12
N VAL A 19 -24.44 -9.80 4.21
CA VAL A 19 -24.87 -11.19 4.10
C VAL A 19 -24.58 -11.95 5.39
N GLN A 20 -23.43 -11.74 6.01
CA GLN A 20 -23.07 -12.38 7.28
C GLN A 20 -24.00 -11.95 8.42
N PHE A 21 -24.35 -10.66 8.50
CA PHE A 21 -25.32 -10.18 9.49
C PHE A 21 -26.72 -10.76 9.29
N THR A 22 -27.15 -10.93 8.03
CA THR A 22 -28.40 -11.62 7.72
C THR A 22 -28.39 -13.07 8.17
N ARG A 23 -27.27 -13.79 7.96
CA ARG A 23 -27.09 -15.18 8.46
C ARG A 23 -27.15 -15.24 9.98
N TRP A 24 -26.70 -14.23 10.69
CA TRP A 24 -26.82 -14.10 12.13
C TRP A 24 -28.20 -13.62 12.60
N ALA A 25 -29.17 -13.46 11.70
CA ALA A 25 -30.50 -12.92 11.96
C ALA A 25 -30.47 -11.47 12.51
N PHE A 26 -29.50 -10.66 12.09
CA PHE A 26 -29.43 -9.24 12.39
C PHE A 26 -29.74 -8.39 11.17
N SER A 27 -30.21 -7.14 11.41
CA SER A 27 -30.42 -6.17 10.35
C SER A 27 -29.08 -5.72 9.72
N THR A 28 -29.09 -5.53 8.40
CA THR A 28 -27.93 -5.01 7.63
C THR A 28 -27.54 -3.59 8.05
N VAL A 29 -28.44 -2.83 8.67
CA VAL A 29 -28.10 -1.52 9.28
C VAL A 29 -26.98 -1.63 10.31
N HIS A 30 -26.91 -2.75 11.06
CA HIS A 30 -25.83 -2.96 12.02
C HIS A 30 -24.51 -3.33 11.32
N ALA A 31 -24.57 -4.02 10.18
CA ALA A 31 -23.39 -4.24 9.33
C ALA A 31 -22.82 -2.91 8.82
N ASP A 32 -23.67 -2.00 8.33
CA ASP A 32 -23.24 -0.66 7.87
C ASP A 32 -22.67 0.19 9.01
N ARG A 33 -23.23 0.12 10.22
CA ARG A 33 -22.64 0.77 11.40
C ARG A 33 -21.28 0.21 11.74
N LEU A 34 -21.13 -1.13 11.73
CA LEU A 34 -19.83 -1.77 11.95
C LEU A 34 -18.82 -1.35 10.88
N TRP A 35 -19.24 -1.31 9.59
CA TRP A 35 -18.41 -0.83 8.49
C TRP A 35 -17.87 0.59 8.74
N ASN A 36 -18.72 1.49 9.22
CA ASN A 36 -18.32 2.84 9.60
C ASN A 36 -17.28 2.86 10.73
N TYR A 37 -17.42 2.00 11.73
CA TYR A 37 -16.41 1.84 12.78
C TYR A 37 -15.07 1.38 12.22
N LEU A 38 -15.07 0.40 11.33
CA LEU A 38 -13.86 -0.18 10.76
C LEU A 38 -13.09 0.85 9.93
N TYR A 39 -13.77 1.62 9.08
CA TYR A 39 -13.16 2.36 7.98
C TYR A 39 -13.30 3.89 8.06
N LEU A 40 -14.42 4.43 8.58
CA LEU A 40 -14.59 5.88 8.70
C LEU A 40 -14.15 6.41 10.06
N GLN A 41 -14.60 5.77 11.13
CA GLN A 41 -14.19 6.18 12.45
C GLN A 41 -12.75 5.71 12.72
N LEU A 42 -12.27 4.68 12.00
CA LEU A 42 -10.99 4.02 12.21
C LEU A 42 -10.82 3.74 13.71
N ALA A 43 -11.85 3.19 14.32
CA ALA A 43 -12.05 3.19 15.75
C ALA A 43 -10.73 2.98 16.48
N ALA A 44 -10.39 3.90 17.37
CA ALA A 44 -9.24 3.75 18.27
C ALA A 44 -9.43 2.51 19.15
N SER A 45 -10.69 2.13 19.35
CA SER A 45 -11.11 0.92 20.01
C SER A 45 -10.75 -0.30 19.17
N ARG A 46 -9.96 -1.15 19.75
CA ARG A 46 -9.62 -2.48 19.22
C ARG A 46 -10.60 -3.55 19.69
N GLN A 47 -11.71 -3.16 20.29
CA GLN A 47 -12.67 -4.06 20.92
C GLN A 47 -14.10 -3.72 20.53
N PHE A 48 -14.92 -4.73 20.28
CA PHE A 48 -16.35 -4.55 19.97
C PHE A 48 -17.13 -3.96 21.13
N ALA A 49 -16.63 -4.12 22.37
CA ALA A 49 -17.24 -3.55 23.57
C ALA A 49 -17.38 -2.01 23.49
N ASP A 50 -16.44 -1.36 22.82
CA ASP A 50 -16.39 0.11 22.72
C ASP A 50 -17.20 0.66 21.52
N MET A 51 -18.14 -0.11 20.98
CA MET A 51 -19.03 0.28 19.89
C MET A 51 -20.48 0.45 20.39
N PRO A 52 -20.80 1.54 21.12
CA PRO A 52 -22.08 1.68 21.80
C PRO A 52 -23.29 1.74 20.88
N GLU A 53 -23.12 2.18 19.61
CA GLU A 53 -24.20 2.22 18.63
C GLU A 53 -24.60 0.82 18.10
N LEU A 54 -23.81 -0.21 18.38
CA LEU A 54 -24.19 -1.59 18.08
C LEU A 54 -25.00 -2.17 19.27
N PRO A 55 -26.14 -2.82 19.03
CA PRO A 55 -26.92 -3.49 20.08
C PRO A 55 -26.07 -4.52 20.85
N ALA A 56 -26.35 -4.70 22.12
CA ALA A 56 -25.60 -5.65 22.97
C ALA A 56 -25.55 -7.06 22.37
N LYS A 57 -26.66 -7.56 21.82
CA LYS A 57 -26.73 -8.87 21.15
C LYS A 57 -25.76 -8.99 19.95
N VAL A 58 -25.61 -7.91 19.18
CA VAL A 58 -24.66 -7.86 18.04
C VAL A 58 -23.22 -7.90 18.58
N ARG A 59 -22.90 -7.09 19.59
CA ARG A 59 -21.57 -7.10 20.20
C ARG A 59 -21.19 -8.46 20.78
N THR A 60 -22.14 -9.13 21.47
CA THR A 60 -21.92 -10.47 22.00
C THR A 60 -21.61 -11.47 20.89
N ARG A 61 -22.35 -11.43 19.77
CA ARG A 61 -22.12 -12.30 18.61
C ARG A 61 -20.75 -12.02 18.00
N LEU A 62 -20.39 -10.76 17.80
CA LEU A 62 -19.08 -10.37 17.26
C LEU A 62 -17.93 -10.84 18.15
N LEU A 63 -18.08 -10.71 19.48
CA LEU A 63 -17.07 -11.20 20.43
C LEU A 63 -16.86 -12.72 20.36
N ALA A 64 -17.92 -13.46 20.05
CA ALA A 64 -17.87 -14.93 19.99
C ALA A 64 -17.34 -15.46 18.65
N GLU A 65 -17.63 -14.80 17.52
CA GLU A 65 -17.45 -15.38 16.20
C GLU A 65 -16.56 -14.53 15.27
N ALA A 66 -16.10 -13.34 15.69
CA ALA A 66 -15.36 -12.44 14.82
C ALA A 66 -14.15 -11.80 15.50
N THR A 67 -13.18 -11.40 14.68
CA THR A 67 -12.03 -10.58 15.07
C THR A 67 -11.94 -9.34 14.19
N LEU A 68 -11.38 -8.25 14.73
CA LEU A 68 -11.12 -7.02 13.99
C LEU A 68 -9.90 -7.12 13.07
N GLY A 69 -9.12 -8.20 13.13
CA GLY A 69 -7.95 -8.40 12.28
C GLY A 69 -6.86 -7.34 12.43
N VAL A 70 -6.83 -6.64 13.56
CA VAL A 70 -5.81 -5.60 13.82
C VAL A 70 -4.46 -6.25 14.01
N LEU A 71 -3.47 -5.83 13.22
CA LEU A 71 -2.11 -6.33 13.31
C LEU A 71 -1.32 -5.57 14.39
N PRO A 72 -0.75 -6.27 15.38
CA PRO A 72 0.17 -5.67 16.36
C PRO A 72 1.41 -5.09 15.66
N THR A 73 1.87 -3.94 16.14
CA THR A 73 3.12 -3.32 15.68
C THR A 73 4.28 -3.87 16.49
N ALA A 74 5.17 -4.62 15.85
CA ALA A 74 6.39 -5.11 16.48
C ALA A 74 7.48 -4.02 16.48
N LEU A 75 7.58 -3.23 15.40
CA LEU A 75 8.53 -2.13 15.29
C LEU A 75 7.92 -0.99 14.47
N ASP A 76 8.23 0.23 14.87
CA ASP A 76 7.81 1.46 14.21
C ASP A 76 9.02 2.38 14.07
N THR A 77 9.47 2.62 12.85
CA THR A 77 10.68 3.37 12.54
C THR A 77 10.36 4.54 11.61
N ALA A 78 10.78 5.74 12.00
CA ALA A 78 10.65 6.94 11.18
C ALA A 78 11.99 7.29 10.53
N SER A 79 11.95 7.71 9.25
CA SER A 79 13.11 8.27 8.57
C SER A 79 13.56 9.59 9.19
N SER A 80 14.84 9.90 9.05
CA SER A 80 15.44 11.13 9.59
C SER A 80 14.79 12.40 9.04
N ASP A 81 14.26 12.36 7.81
CA ASP A 81 13.54 13.47 7.18
C ASP A 81 12.06 13.58 7.62
N GLY A 82 11.55 12.61 8.38
CA GLY A 82 10.17 12.55 8.88
C GLY A 82 9.09 12.26 7.82
N PHE A 83 9.47 12.09 6.55
CA PHE A 83 8.50 11.85 5.47
C PHE A 83 8.14 10.38 5.27
N THR A 84 8.97 9.46 5.75
CA THR A 84 8.74 8.02 5.62
C THR A 84 8.69 7.35 6.98
N ARG A 85 7.76 6.41 7.14
CA ARG A 85 7.64 5.61 8.34
C ARG A 85 7.40 4.16 7.97
N LYS A 86 8.16 3.27 8.53
CA LYS A 86 8.06 1.82 8.31
C LYS A 86 7.53 1.14 9.55
N TYR A 87 6.54 0.28 9.36
CA TYR A 87 5.93 -0.54 10.39
C TYR A 87 6.22 -2.00 10.13
N LEU A 88 6.78 -2.68 11.10
CA LEU A 88 6.85 -4.14 11.17
C LEU A 88 5.60 -4.63 11.91
N LEU A 89 4.75 -5.37 11.22
CA LEU A 89 3.46 -5.83 11.72
C LEU A 89 3.51 -7.34 11.93
N ALA A 90 3.03 -7.80 13.07
CA ALA A 90 2.95 -9.23 13.39
C ALA A 90 1.61 -9.80 12.94
N LEU A 91 1.63 -10.96 12.31
CA LEU A 91 0.47 -11.74 11.89
C LEU A 91 0.08 -12.74 12.99
N SER A 92 -1.11 -13.34 12.87
CA SER A 92 -1.64 -14.28 13.87
C SER A 92 -0.80 -15.55 14.02
N ASP A 93 -0.09 -15.95 12.98
CA ASP A 93 0.80 -17.10 12.91
C ASP A 93 2.25 -16.77 13.28
N GLN A 94 2.50 -15.60 13.89
CA GLN A 94 3.82 -15.07 14.27
C GLN A 94 4.68 -14.60 13.09
N ALA A 95 4.28 -14.82 11.85
CA ALA A 95 4.97 -14.23 10.71
C ALA A 95 4.90 -12.71 10.77
N GLN A 96 5.84 -12.05 10.12
CA GLN A 96 5.94 -10.59 10.12
C GLN A 96 5.93 -10.05 8.70
N ILE A 97 5.34 -8.88 8.54
CA ILE A 97 5.33 -8.13 7.28
C ILE A 97 5.66 -6.67 7.52
N GLU A 98 6.18 -6.02 6.50
CA GLU A 98 6.46 -4.59 6.55
C GLU A 98 5.47 -3.80 5.72
N THR A 99 5.08 -2.65 6.23
CA THR A 99 4.24 -1.66 5.55
C THR A 99 4.87 -0.28 5.68
N VAL A 100 4.75 0.56 4.64
CA VAL A 100 5.40 1.87 4.64
C VAL A 100 4.40 2.99 4.41
N LEU A 101 4.43 3.98 5.29
CA LEU A 101 3.78 5.26 5.14
C LEU A 101 4.75 6.25 4.48
N MET A 102 4.34 6.87 3.38
CA MET A 102 5.12 7.90 2.68
C MET A 102 4.31 9.18 2.56
N ARG A 103 4.90 10.30 2.99
CA ARG A 103 4.33 11.63 2.84
C ARG A 103 4.96 12.35 1.66
N TYR A 104 4.12 12.93 0.82
CA TYR A 104 4.50 13.83 -0.27
C TYR A 104 3.71 15.11 -0.14
N THR A 105 4.13 16.17 -0.81
CA THR A 105 3.35 17.41 -0.88
C THR A 105 1.95 17.11 -1.41
N GLY A 106 0.93 17.34 -0.57
CA GLY A 106 -0.49 17.17 -0.92
C GLY A 106 -1.02 15.72 -0.95
N ARG A 107 -0.20 14.70 -0.68
CA ARG A 107 -0.67 13.31 -0.65
C ARG A 107 0.06 12.44 0.35
N VAL A 108 -0.64 11.46 0.87
CA VAL A 108 -0.08 10.37 1.68
C VAL A 108 -0.31 9.06 0.95
N THR A 109 0.72 8.22 0.91
CA THR A 109 0.73 6.92 0.24
C THR A 109 1.07 5.82 1.24
N ALA A 110 0.34 4.71 1.19
CA ALA A 110 0.71 3.47 1.85
C ALA A 110 1.30 2.48 0.84
N CYS A 111 2.45 1.88 1.17
CA CYS A 111 2.99 0.74 0.46
C CYS A 111 2.63 -0.52 1.23
N LEU A 112 1.82 -1.38 0.60
CA LEU A 112 1.27 -2.58 1.22
C LEU A 112 1.95 -3.83 0.69
N SER A 113 2.13 -4.79 1.58
CA SER A 113 2.60 -6.14 1.30
C SER A 113 1.42 -7.05 0.92
N SER A 114 1.66 -8.03 0.06
CA SER A 114 0.68 -9.01 -0.42
C SER A 114 1.02 -10.46 -0.04
N GLN A 115 2.24 -10.71 0.44
CA GLN A 115 2.72 -12.03 0.85
C GLN A 115 3.69 -11.90 2.03
N VAL A 116 3.89 -13.00 2.74
CA VAL A 116 5.06 -13.20 3.61
C VAL A 116 6.18 -13.75 2.74
N GLY A 117 7.22 -12.93 2.49
CA GLY A 117 8.25 -13.24 1.51
C GLY A 117 7.78 -13.14 0.06
N CYS A 118 8.57 -13.63 -0.91
CA CYS A 118 8.26 -13.58 -2.33
C CYS A 118 8.96 -14.69 -3.12
N ALA A 119 8.20 -15.43 -3.94
CA ALA A 119 8.73 -16.54 -4.76
C ALA A 119 9.45 -16.07 -6.04
N MET A 120 9.43 -14.78 -6.36
CA MET A 120 9.90 -14.30 -7.67
C MET A 120 11.44 -14.21 -7.76
N GLY A 121 12.14 -14.15 -6.62
CA GLY A 121 13.60 -14.27 -6.53
C GLY A 121 14.37 -13.13 -7.20
N CYS A 122 13.80 -11.92 -7.35
CA CYS A 122 14.51 -10.76 -7.90
C CYS A 122 15.80 -10.53 -7.10
N VAL A 123 16.97 -10.55 -7.78
CA VAL A 123 18.26 -10.60 -7.12
C VAL A 123 18.60 -9.37 -6.28
N PHE A 124 18.05 -8.21 -6.66
CA PHE A 124 18.25 -6.93 -5.97
C PHE A 124 17.19 -6.62 -4.91
N CYS A 125 16.25 -7.55 -4.64
CA CYS A 125 15.13 -7.32 -3.73
C CYS A 125 15.29 -8.17 -2.47
N ALA A 126 15.35 -7.54 -1.30
CA ALA A 126 15.46 -8.22 -0.02
C ALA A 126 14.33 -9.23 0.22
N THR A 127 13.08 -8.86 -0.12
CA THR A 127 11.94 -9.78 -0.03
C THR A 127 12.10 -11.00 -0.95
N GLY A 128 12.65 -10.83 -2.15
CA GLY A 128 12.91 -11.92 -3.09
C GLY A 128 14.00 -12.87 -2.60
N GLN A 129 14.96 -12.37 -1.81
CA GLN A 129 16.04 -13.16 -1.20
C GLN A 129 15.56 -13.98 0.02
N MET A 130 14.48 -13.54 0.69
CA MET A 130 13.88 -14.27 1.83
C MET A 130 13.18 -15.57 1.42
N GLY A 131 12.81 -15.71 0.15
CA GLY A 131 11.91 -16.77 -0.28
C GLY A 131 10.44 -16.47 0.02
N TYR A 132 9.57 -17.47 -0.23
CA TYR A 132 8.11 -17.37 -0.07
C TYR A 132 7.63 -18.27 1.05
N THR A 133 6.79 -17.74 1.91
CA THR A 133 6.14 -18.49 2.99
C THR A 133 4.66 -18.73 2.67
N ARG A 134 3.87 -17.66 2.54
CA ARG A 134 2.42 -17.74 2.24
C ARG A 134 1.86 -16.45 1.66
N HIS A 135 0.66 -16.57 1.11
CA HIS A 135 -0.16 -15.41 0.75
C HIS A 135 -0.69 -14.71 2.01
N LEU A 136 -0.91 -13.41 1.90
CA LEU A 136 -1.74 -12.68 2.86
C LEU A 136 -3.21 -12.82 2.50
N THR A 137 -4.10 -12.84 3.49
CA THR A 137 -5.53 -12.70 3.27
C THR A 137 -5.87 -11.27 2.85
N ALA A 138 -7.07 -11.06 2.31
CA ALA A 138 -7.55 -9.72 2.02
C ALA A 138 -7.56 -8.85 3.29
N GLY A 139 -7.97 -9.43 4.42
CA GLY A 139 -7.99 -8.77 5.72
C GLY A 139 -6.60 -8.36 6.22
N GLU A 140 -5.59 -9.19 6.03
CA GLU A 140 -4.21 -8.85 6.38
C GLU A 140 -3.66 -7.72 5.50
N ILE A 141 -4.07 -7.65 4.22
CA ILE A 141 -3.72 -6.53 3.33
C ILE A 141 -4.45 -5.25 3.77
N ILE A 142 -5.74 -5.33 4.07
CA ILE A 142 -6.56 -4.21 4.55
C ILE A 142 -6.08 -3.69 5.89
N ALA A 143 -5.70 -4.57 6.82
CA ALA A 143 -5.20 -4.18 8.14
C ALA A 143 -3.99 -3.25 8.06
N GLN A 144 -3.12 -3.42 7.07
CA GLN A 144 -1.99 -2.52 6.81
C GLN A 144 -2.46 -1.11 6.43
N ALA A 145 -3.44 -1.01 5.51
CA ALA A 145 -3.99 0.28 5.08
C ALA A 145 -4.71 0.99 6.23
N VAL A 146 -5.48 0.26 7.02
CA VAL A 146 -6.16 0.78 8.22
C VAL A 146 -5.14 1.21 9.27
N HIS A 147 -4.05 0.46 9.47
CA HIS A 147 -2.96 0.84 10.36
C HIS A 147 -2.36 2.19 9.96
N VAL A 148 -2.00 2.36 8.68
CA VAL A 148 -1.49 3.63 8.14
C VAL A 148 -2.51 4.76 8.30
N ALA A 149 -3.78 4.51 7.99
CA ALA A 149 -4.84 5.51 8.11
C ALA A 149 -5.05 5.97 9.58
N ARG A 150 -4.89 5.05 10.54
CA ARG A 150 -4.92 5.37 11.99
C ARG A 150 -3.72 6.21 12.42
N ALA A 151 -2.53 5.88 11.94
CA ALA A 151 -1.30 6.61 12.25
C ALA A 151 -1.30 8.07 11.75
N LEU A 152 -2.18 8.41 10.81
CA LEU A 152 -2.37 9.77 10.32
C LEU A 152 -3.34 10.60 11.18
N ARG A 153 -4.02 9.97 12.13
CA ARG A 153 -4.90 10.70 13.04
C ARG A 153 -4.08 11.29 14.18
N PRO A 154 -4.38 12.53 14.59
CA PRO A 154 -3.81 13.03 15.81
C PRO A 154 -4.23 12.10 16.96
N PRO A 155 -3.35 11.87 17.95
CA PRO A 155 -3.76 11.15 19.16
C PRO A 155 -5.02 11.83 19.68
N ALA A 156 -6.00 11.01 20.10
CA ALA A 156 -7.18 11.54 20.78
C ALA A 156 -6.67 12.39 21.95
N LEU A 157 -7.12 13.65 22.02
CA LEU A 157 -6.83 14.48 23.18
C LEU A 157 -7.29 13.67 24.39
N SER A 158 -6.37 13.35 25.28
CA SER A 158 -6.76 12.75 26.56
C SER A 158 -7.84 13.67 27.17
N PRO A 159 -8.95 13.13 27.67
CA PRO A 159 -9.88 13.97 28.39
C PRO A 159 -9.08 14.75 29.45
N PRO A 160 -9.40 16.03 29.69
CA PRO A 160 -8.73 16.78 30.74
C PRO A 160 -8.81 15.95 32.03
N PRO A 161 -7.75 15.91 32.83
CA PRO A 161 -7.79 15.18 34.05
C PRO A 161 -9.04 15.60 34.86
N PRO A 162 -9.76 14.66 35.48
CA PRO A 162 -10.89 15.03 36.31
C PRO A 162 -10.42 16.07 37.32
N LEU A 163 -11.16 17.18 37.42
CA LEU A 163 -10.90 18.20 38.44
C LEU A 163 -10.85 17.50 39.80
N LEU A 164 -9.78 17.69 40.56
CA LEU A 164 -9.69 17.15 41.89
C LEU A 164 -10.82 17.75 42.73
N PRO A 165 -11.44 17.00 43.64
CA PRO A 165 -12.48 17.53 44.53
C PRO A 165 -11.93 18.72 45.32
N GLY A 166 -12.44 19.93 45.03
CA GLY A 166 -12.01 21.16 45.68
C GLY A 166 -11.23 22.17 44.84
N GLU A 167 -10.84 21.83 43.61
CA GLU A 167 -10.29 22.84 42.71
C GLU A 167 -11.40 23.73 42.12
N PRO A 168 -11.31 25.07 42.32
CA PRO A 168 -12.28 25.96 41.71
C PRO A 168 -12.16 25.93 40.21
N ALA A 169 -13.28 25.81 39.49
CA ALA A 169 -13.32 25.96 38.05
C ALA A 169 -12.56 27.23 37.64
N PRO A 170 -11.76 27.21 36.54
CA PRO A 170 -11.06 28.40 36.12
C PRO A 170 -12.07 29.52 35.91
N LYS A 171 -11.98 30.57 36.72
CA LYS A 171 -12.81 31.77 36.58
C LYS A 171 -12.55 32.38 35.20
N ILE A 172 -13.56 32.37 34.35
CA ILE A 172 -13.62 33.29 33.23
C ILE A 172 -13.62 34.68 33.84
N ALA A 173 -12.58 35.45 33.61
CA ALA A 173 -12.49 36.82 34.12
C ALA A 173 -13.53 37.66 33.35
N ASP A 174 -14.70 37.80 33.93
CA ASP A 174 -15.69 38.79 33.54
C ASP A 174 -15.24 40.16 34.05
N GLY A 175 -14.33 40.82 33.31
CA GLY A 175 -14.03 42.23 33.50
C GLY A 175 -15.03 43.08 32.73
N PRO A 176 -15.72 44.04 33.35
CA PRO A 176 -16.64 44.92 32.63
C PRO A 176 -15.83 45.83 31.70
N GLY A 177 -15.97 45.72 30.40
CA GLY A 177 -15.50 46.67 29.43
C GLY A 177 -14.58 46.22 28.30
N ALA A 178 -14.28 44.93 28.17
CA ALA A 178 -13.59 44.46 26.99
C ALA A 178 -14.60 44.27 25.82
N PRO A 179 -14.35 44.84 24.61
CA PRO A 179 -15.19 44.51 23.44
C PRO A 179 -15.16 43.00 23.23
N PRO A 180 -16.28 42.38 22.78
CA PRO A 180 -16.28 40.95 22.51
C PRO A 180 -15.09 40.65 21.60
N PRO A 181 -14.30 39.59 21.89
CA PRO A 181 -13.21 39.21 21.01
C PRO A 181 -13.80 39.05 19.61
N SER A 182 -13.30 39.84 18.66
CA SER A 182 -13.61 39.63 17.26
C SER A 182 -13.50 38.15 16.99
N PRO A 183 -14.41 37.51 16.22
CA PRO A 183 -14.34 36.09 15.96
C PRO A 183 -12.92 35.83 15.46
N ARG A 184 -12.09 35.22 16.31
CA ARG A 184 -10.73 34.86 15.96
C ARG A 184 -10.89 34.11 14.64
N ARG A 185 -10.31 34.68 13.57
CA ARG A 185 -10.16 34.02 12.29
C ARG A 185 -9.89 32.56 12.64
N SER A 186 -10.88 31.71 12.37
CA SER A 186 -10.83 30.30 12.71
C SER A 186 -9.43 29.84 12.34
N GLN A 187 -8.65 29.40 13.31
CA GLN A 187 -7.37 28.77 13.02
C GLN A 187 -7.74 27.69 12.04
N ARG A 188 -7.43 27.91 10.76
CA ARG A 188 -7.65 26.90 9.71
C ARG A 188 -6.83 25.72 10.20
N THR A 189 -7.50 24.79 10.86
CA THR A 189 -6.88 23.52 11.24
C THR A 189 -6.24 22.99 9.98
N ALA A 190 -4.94 22.76 10.02
CA ALA A 190 -4.23 22.19 8.87
C ALA A 190 -5.05 21.03 8.32
N PRO A 191 -5.24 20.94 7.00
CA PRO A 191 -6.10 19.91 6.42
C PRO A 191 -5.64 18.57 6.97
N ARG A 192 -6.56 17.84 7.59
CA ARG A 192 -6.27 16.53 8.20
C ARG A 192 -5.64 15.65 7.14
N GLU A 193 -4.43 15.18 7.41
CA GLU A 193 -3.80 14.17 6.56
C GLU A 193 -4.72 12.94 6.53
N ARG A 194 -4.91 12.37 5.35
CA ARG A 194 -5.61 11.11 5.18
C ARG A 194 -4.88 10.25 4.16
N LEU A 195 -4.99 8.95 4.29
CA LEU A 195 -4.52 8.01 3.29
C LEU A 195 -5.27 8.28 1.99
N ARG A 196 -4.53 8.58 0.92
CA ARG A 196 -5.10 8.90 -0.40
C ARG A 196 -4.65 7.97 -1.48
N ASN A 197 -3.45 7.41 -1.38
CA ASN A 197 -2.86 6.56 -2.39
C ASN A 197 -2.39 5.25 -1.76
N VAL A 198 -2.55 4.17 -2.50
CA VAL A 198 -2.06 2.85 -2.13
C VAL A 198 -1.21 2.29 -3.26
N VAL A 199 -0.06 1.73 -2.93
CA VAL A 199 0.75 0.97 -3.87
C VAL A 199 0.97 -0.44 -3.32
N LEU A 200 0.70 -1.45 -4.12
CA LEU A 200 0.99 -2.85 -3.82
C LEU A 200 2.39 -3.16 -4.38
N MET A 201 3.39 -2.63 -3.67
CA MET A 201 4.82 -2.68 -4.01
C MET A 201 5.67 -3.06 -2.79
N GLY A 202 5.03 -3.56 -1.74
CA GLY A 202 5.66 -4.07 -0.53
C GLY A 202 6.19 -5.49 -0.73
N MET A 203 6.10 -6.31 0.31
CA MET A 203 6.54 -7.70 0.25
C MET A 203 5.57 -8.54 -0.58
N GLY A 204 6.11 -9.35 -1.51
CA GLY A 204 5.34 -10.30 -2.31
C GLY A 204 5.06 -9.88 -3.75
N GLU A 205 4.48 -10.80 -4.51
CA GLU A 205 3.98 -10.61 -5.88
C GLU A 205 2.45 -10.58 -5.86
N PRO A 206 1.81 -9.41 -6.07
CA PRO A 206 0.36 -9.28 -5.96
C PRO A 206 -0.42 -10.18 -6.91
N LEU A 207 0.05 -10.36 -8.16
CA LEU A 207 -0.66 -11.21 -9.12
C LEU A 207 -0.50 -12.72 -8.84
N HIS A 208 0.41 -13.10 -7.95
CA HIS A 208 0.49 -14.47 -7.43
C HIS A 208 -0.55 -14.71 -6.32
N ASN A 209 -1.01 -13.65 -5.65
CA ASN A 209 -2.07 -13.62 -4.66
C ASN A 209 -3.32 -12.89 -5.18
N TYR A 210 -3.73 -13.21 -6.40
CA TYR A 210 -4.69 -12.40 -7.18
C TYR A 210 -6.00 -12.16 -6.44
N ASP A 211 -6.68 -13.21 -5.99
CA ASP A 211 -8.05 -13.09 -5.46
C ASP A 211 -8.11 -12.26 -4.18
N ALA A 212 -7.21 -12.52 -3.23
CA ALA A 212 -7.13 -11.74 -1.99
C ALA A 212 -6.75 -10.26 -2.25
N VAL A 213 -5.85 -10.02 -3.20
CA VAL A 213 -5.47 -8.66 -3.60
C VAL A 213 -6.63 -7.93 -4.27
N MET A 214 -7.39 -8.57 -5.15
CA MET A 214 -8.56 -7.96 -5.79
C MET A 214 -9.65 -7.65 -4.77
N GLN A 215 -9.92 -8.57 -3.85
CA GLN A 215 -10.87 -8.34 -2.74
C GLN A 215 -10.43 -7.19 -1.85
N ALA A 216 -9.15 -7.11 -1.49
CA ALA A 216 -8.62 -5.97 -0.74
C ALA A 216 -8.77 -4.65 -1.51
N ILE A 217 -8.54 -4.64 -2.82
CA ILE A 217 -8.75 -3.44 -3.66
C ILE A 217 -10.23 -3.02 -3.67
N ASP A 218 -11.17 -3.97 -3.74
CA ASP A 218 -12.60 -3.66 -3.70
C ASP A 218 -13.00 -3.04 -2.35
N ILE A 219 -12.48 -3.55 -1.24
CA ILE A 219 -12.67 -3.00 0.10
C ILE A 219 -12.06 -1.59 0.22
N LEU A 220 -10.84 -1.38 -0.28
CA LEU A 220 -10.17 -0.06 -0.26
C LEU A 220 -10.96 1.00 -1.03
N ARG A 221 -11.65 0.60 -2.08
CA ARG A 221 -12.41 1.47 -2.99
C ARG A 221 -13.84 1.75 -2.53
N ASP A 222 -14.39 0.98 -1.60
CA ASP A 222 -15.76 1.21 -1.12
C ASP A 222 -15.95 2.67 -0.69
N GLU A 223 -16.91 3.35 -1.32
CA GLU A 223 -17.15 4.80 -1.15
C GLU A 223 -17.60 5.16 0.27
N THR A 224 -18.15 4.20 0.98
CA THR A 224 -18.59 4.34 2.37
C THR A 224 -17.53 3.91 3.39
N GLY A 225 -16.32 3.58 2.90
CA GLY A 225 -15.17 3.16 3.71
C GLY A 225 -13.98 4.10 3.56
N LEU A 226 -12.81 3.55 3.21
CA LEU A 226 -11.60 4.35 2.97
C LEU A 226 -11.69 5.21 1.71
N ALA A 227 -12.55 4.85 0.77
CA ALA A 227 -12.90 5.59 -0.45
C ALA A 227 -11.66 5.99 -1.28
N ILE A 228 -10.75 5.05 -1.49
CA ILE A 228 -9.56 5.27 -2.29
C ILE A 228 -9.92 5.05 -3.77
N GLY A 229 -9.89 6.12 -4.56
CA GLY A 229 -10.21 6.04 -5.98
C GLY A 229 -9.27 5.09 -6.73
N ALA A 230 -9.78 4.47 -7.79
CA ALA A 230 -9.03 3.48 -8.56
C ALA A 230 -7.71 4.05 -9.13
N GLU A 231 -7.74 5.29 -9.57
CA GLU A 231 -6.59 6.06 -10.08
C GLU A 231 -5.53 6.37 -9.01
N ARG A 232 -5.81 6.03 -7.76
CA ARG A 232 -4.92 6.20 -6.61
C ARG A 232 -4.37 4.87 -6.10
N ILE A 233 -4.72 3.77 -6.75
CA ILE A 233 -4.22 2.44 -6.45
C ILE A 233 -3.32 1.99 -7.59
N THR A 234 -2.09 1.60 -7.28
CA THR A 234 -1.15 1.00 -8.24
C THR A 234 -0.78 -0.40 -7.79
N LEU A 235 -1.06 -1.37 -8.64
CA LEU A 235 -0.62 -2.74 -8.47
C LEU A 235 0.66 -2.95 -9.28
N SER A 236 1.71 -3.46 -8.64
CA SER A 236 2.97 -3.80 -9.31
C SER A 236 3.12 -5.31 -9.45
N THR A 237 3.67 -5.74 -10.57
CA THR A 237 3.99 -7.15 -10.83
C THR A 237 5.34 -7.28 -11.52
N VAL A 238 6.05 -8.35 -11.25
CA VAL A 238 7.24 -8.73 -12.02
C VAL A 238 6.90 -9.25 -13.43
N GLY A 239 5.60 -9.42 -13.73
CA GLY A 239 5.15 -9.91 -15.02
C GLY A 239 4.59 -11.33 -14.96
N VAL A 240 3.72 -11.60 -13.99
CA VAL A 240 2.91 -12.83 -13.95
C VAL A 240 1.89 -12.78 -15.07
N VAL A 241 2.24 -13.30 -16.24
CA VAL A 241 1.47 -13.20 -17.49
C VAL A 241 0.00 -13.60 -17.33
N PRO A 242 -0.34 -14.76 -16.72
CA PRO A 242 -1.76 -15.11 -16.52
C PRO A 242 -2.53 -14.09 -15.69
N GLY A 243 -1.89 -13.49 -14.68
CA GLY A 243 -2.50 -12.45 -13.86
C GLY A 243 -2.75 -11.15 -14.62
N ILE A 244 -1.82 -10.73 -15.50
CA ILE A 244 -1.99 -9.55 -16.37
C ILE A 244 -3.17 -9.75 -17.33
N LEU A 245 -3.26 -10.93 -17.96
CA LEU A 245 -4.35 -11.26 -18.87
C LEU A 245 -5.70 -11.31 -18.14
N ARG A 246 -5.71 -11.82 -16.91
CA ARG A 246 -6.91 -11.82 -16.06
C ARG A 246 -7.34 -10.38 -15.68
N LEU A 247 -6.39 -9.51 -15.33
CA LEU A 247 -6.69 -8.08 -15.10
C LEU A 247 -7.31 -7.40 -16.33
N ALA A 248 -6.81 -7.73 -17.52
CA ALA A 248 -7.34 -7.22 -18.78
C ALA A 248 -8.79 -7.70 -19.01
N ALA A 249 -9.04 -9.01 -18.87
CA ALA A 249 -10.35 -9.62 -19.05
C ALA A 249 -11.39 -9.07 -18.06
N GLU A 250 -11.02 -8.90 -16.79
CA GLU A 250 -11.88 -8.34 -15.75
C GLU A 250 -11.98 -6.80 -15.80
N GLN A 251 -11.22 -6.15 -16.66
CA GLN A 251 -11.14 -4.68 -16.80
C GLN A 251 -10.97 -3.94 -15.46
N ARG A 252 -10.16 -4.51 -14.58
CA ARG A 252 -9.93 -3.97 -13.22
C ARG A 252 -9.39 -2.53 -13.29
N PRO A 253 -9.96 -1.59 -12.49
CA PRO A 253 -9.81 -0.15 -12.77
C PRO A 253 -8.53 0.51 -12.23
N MET A 254 -7.70 -0.19 -11.43
CA MET A 254 -6.47 0.38 -10.87
C MET A 254 -5.34 0.49 -11.90
N HIS A 255 -4.29 1.23 -11.56
CA HIS A 255 -3.08 1.30 -12.35
C HIS A 255 -2.27 0.01 -12.27
N LEU A 256 -1.71 -0.41 -13.40
CA LEU A 256 -0.75 -1.51 -13.49
C LEU A 256 0.66 -0.95 -13.64
N ALA A 257 1.59 -1.44 -12.79
CA ALA A 257 3.03 -1.26 -12.94
C ALA A 257 3.69 -2.61 -13.21
N VAL A 258 4.61 -2.63 -14.17
CA VAL A 258 5.38 -3.84 -14.55
C VAL A 258 6.85 -3.63 -14.25
N SER A 259 7.39 -4.45 -13.37
CA SER A 259 8.82 -4.49 -13.05
C SER A 259 9.60 -5.09 -14.22
N LEU A 260 10.09 -4.22 -15.12
CA LEU A 260 10.74 -4.60 -16.36
C LEU A 260 12.25 -4.85 -16.18
N HIS A 261 12.96 -3.84 -15.71
CA HIS A 261 14.38 -3.78 -15.29
C HIS A 261 15.45 -4.13 -16.37
N ALA A 262 15.07 -4.73 -17.48
CA ALA A 262 15.91 -4.98 -18.66
C ALA A 262 15.08 -5.03 -19.93
N ALA A 263 15.74 -4.80 -21.09
CA ALA A 263 15.10 -4.80 -22.41
C ALA A 263 15.45 -6.04 -23.23
N THR A 264 16.27 -6.94 -22.71
CA THR A 264 16.59 -8.23 -23.33
C THR A 264 16.20 -9.37 -22.39
N GLN A 265 15.88 -10.53 -22.96
CA GLN A 265 15.53 -11.73 -22.16
C GLN A 265 16.68 -12.17 -21.24
N ALA A 266 17.90 -12.14 -21.74
CA ALA A 266 19.06 -12.59 -21.00
C ALA A 266 19.33 -11.72 -19.77
N GLU A 267 19.37 -10.40 -19.93
CA GLU A 267 19.57 -9.45 -18.83
C GLU A 267 18.42 -9.51 -17.83
N ARG A 268 17.18 -9.61 -18.36
CA ARG A 268 16.01 -9.67 -17.50
C ARG A 268 16.00 -10.95 -16.65
N ALA A 269 16.32 -12.10 -17.23
CA ALA A 269 16.39 -13.37 -16.51
C ALA A 269 17.49 -13.38 -15.42
N ALA A 270 18.56 -12.62 -15.64
CA ALA A 270 19.63 -12.45 -14.64
C ALA A 270 19.18 -11.59 -13.45
N LEU A 271 18.36 -10.56 -13.66
CA LEU A 271 17.86 -9.66 -12.60
C LEU A 271 16.57 -10.16 -11.96
N VAL A 272 15.69 -10.75 -12.75
CA VAL A 272 14.35 -11.20 -12.39
C VAL A 272 14.16 -12.66 -12.81
N PRO A 273 14.49 -13.64 -11.97
CA PRO A 273 14.43 -15.06 -12.33
C PRO A 273 13.06 -15.54 -12.81
N ALA A 274 11.96 -14.90 -12.39
CA ALA A 274 10.62 -15.16 -12.89
C ALA A 274 10.49 -15.02 -14.42
N ALA A 275 11.40 -14.27 -15.08
CA ALA A 275 11.48 -14.16 -16.55
C ALA A 275 11.83 -15.47 -17.25
N LYS A 276 12.33 -16.49 -16.54
CA LYS A 276 12.50 -17.84 -17.08
C LYS A 276 11.16 -18.57 -17.26
N LYS A 277 10.17 -18.25 -16.44
CA LYS A 277 8.81 -18.80 -16.50
C LYS A 277 7.90 -18.01 -17.44
N TRP A 278 8.06 -16.69 -17.46
CA TRP A 278 7.34 -15.76 -18.32
C TRP A 278 8.34 -14.93 -19.11
N PRO A 279 8.73 -15.39 -20.31
CA PRO A 279 9.69 -14.71 -21.16
C PRO A 279 9.28 -13.27 -21.51
N LEU A 280 10.24 -12.45 -21.90
CA LEU A 280 10.02 -11.04 -22.15
C LEU A 280 9.01 -10.78 -23.28
N ASP A 281 9.04 -11.58 -24.33
CA ASP A 281 8.11 -11.50 -25.48
C ASP A 281 6.66 -11.83 -25.05
N GLU A 282 6.46 -12.87 -24.27
CA GLU A 282 5.13 -13.22 -23.68
C GLU A 282 4.63 -12.11 -22.75
N LEU A 283 5.52 -11.58 -21.90
CA LEU A 283 5.18 -10.45 -21.04
C LEU A 283 4.74 -9.24 -21.84
N MET A 284 5.50 -8.88 -22.91
CA MET A 284 5.17 -7.73 -23.73
C MET A 284 3.88 -7.94 -24.53
N ALA A 285 3.59 -9.16 -24.97
CA ALA A 285 2.32 -9.52 -25.59
C ALA A 285 1.15 -9.33 -24.61
N ALA A 286 1.28 -9.82 -23.35
CA ALA A 286 0.27 -9.63 -22.32
C ALA A 286 0.06 -8.14 -21.96
N CYS A 287 1.13 -7.36 -21.89
CA CYS A 287 1.06 -5.91 -21.67
C CYS A 287 0.33 -5.18 -22.81
N ARG A 288 0.56 -5.58 -24.05
CA ARG A 288 -0.17 -5.06 -25.23
C ARG A 288 -1.65 -5.38 -25.12
N THR A 289 -2.01 -6.64 -24.89
CA THR A 289 -3.40 -7.08 -24.68
C THR A 289 -4.07 -6.28 -23.57
N TYR A 290 -3.38 -6.09 -22.43
CA TYR A 290 -3.90 -5.28 -21.33
C TYR A 290 -4.20 -3.84 -21.78
N SER A 291 -3.25 -3.18 -22.44
CA SER A 291 -3.42 -1.79 -22.88
C SER A 291 -4.52 -1.65 -23.94
N GLU A 292 -4.61 -2.57 -24.89
CA GLU A 292 -5.65 -2.58 -25.93
C GLU A 292 -7.05 -2.82 -25.34
N THR A 293 -7.18 -3.78 -24.41
CA THR A 293 -8.46 -4.13 -23.81
C THR A 293 -8.97 -3.05 -22.86
N THR A 294 -8.06 -2.44 -22.07
CA THR A 294 -8.46 -1.49 -21.01
C THR A 294 -8.35 -0.03 -21.43
N GLY A 295 -7.68 0.29 -22.52
CA GLY A 295 -7.34 1.65 -22.94
C GLY A 295 -6.34 2.34 -21.99
N ARG A 296 -5.66 1.60 -21.11
CA ARG A 296 -4.85 2.18 -20.04
C ARG A 296 -3.37 2.08 -20.33
N ARG A 297 -2.66 3.10 -19.81
CA ARG A 297 -1.21 3.14 -19.75
C ARG A 297 -0.70 2.16 -18.70
N ILE A 298 0.46 1.52 -19.00
CA ILE A 298 1.24 0.74 -18.04
C ILE A 298 2.44 1.57 -17.58
N PHE A 299 2.73 1.51 -16.27
CA PHE A 299 3.96 2.04 -15.70
C PHE A 299 5.03 0.94 -15.71
N TYR A 300 6.14 1.16 -16.41
CA TYR A 300 7.25 0.23 -16.44
C TYR A 300 8.31 0.67 -15.44
N GLU A 301 8.51 -0.13 -14.40
CA GLU A 301 9.50 0.13 -13.37
C GLU A 301 10.88 -0.36 -13.84
N TRP A 302 11.86 0.52 -13.77
CA TRP A 302 13.23 0.22 -14.17
C TRP A 302 14.20 0.60 -13.05
N THR A 303 14.71 -0.40 -12.32
CA THR A 303 15.75 -0.18 -11.32
C THR A 303 17.07 0.09 -12.03
N LEU A 304 17.61 1.30 -11.86
CA LEU A 304 18.89 1.70 -12.43
C LEU A 304 20.03 1.23 -11.54
N ILE A 305 20.88 0.34 -12.09
CA ILE A 305 22.04 -0.28 -11.41
C ILE A 305 23.28 0.17 -12.15
N GLU A 306 24.21 0.84 -11.44
CA GLU A 306 25.44 1.40 -12.02
C GLU A 306 26.21 0.35 -12.80
N GLY A 307 26.54 0.66 -14.05
CA GLY A 307 27.34 -0.19 -14.93
C GLY A 307 26.67 -1.49 -15.39
N LYS A 308 25.40 -1.73 -15.03
CA LYS A 308 24.67 -2.95 -15.45
C LYS A 308 23.54 -2.67 -16.45
N ASN A 309 22.66 -1.72 -16.16
CA ASN A 309 21.49 -1.44 -17.00
C ASN A 309 21.15 0.05 -17.10
N ASP A 310 22.10 0.93 -16.84
CA ASP A 310 21.94 2.39 -16.76
C ASP A 310 22.61 3.17 -17.92
N SER A 311 23.13 2.49 -18.94
CA SER A 311 23.80 3.12 -20.10
C SER A 311 22.81 3.74 -21.08
N SER A 312 23.32 4.57 -22.00
CA SER A 312 22.55 5.13 -23.13
C SER A 312 21.94 4.04 -24.02
N ASP A 313 22.63 2.93 -24.21
CA ASP A 313 22.13 1.83 -25.05
C ASP A 313 20.98 1.09 -24.38
N HIS A 314 21.00 0.93 -23.05
CA HIS A 314 19.84 0.42 -22.30
C HIS A 314 18.63 1.37 -22.41
N ALA A 315 18.85 2.70 -22.37
CA ALA A 315 17.78 3.66 -22.58
C ALA A 315 17.15 3.53 -23.98
N ARG A 316 17.97 3.36 -25.02
CA ARG A 316 17.46 3.12 -26.39
C ARG A 316 16.78 1.77 -26.50
N ALA A 317 17.34 0.72 -25.91
CA ALA A 317 16.75 -0.61 -25.94
C ALA A 317 15.33 -0.63 -25.34
N VAL A 318 15.12 -0.02 -24.15
CA VAL A 318 13.79 0.07 -23.56
C VAL A 318 12.87 1.00 -24.37
N GLY A 319 13.39 2.08 -24.96
CA GLY A 319 12.62 2.94 -25.85
C GLY A 319 12.12 2.19 -27.09
N HIS A 320 12.94 1.34 -27.69
CA HIS A 320 12.53 0.47 -28.79
C HIS A 320 11.50 -0.59 -28.38
N LEU A 321 11.71 -1.24 -27.21
CA LEU A 321 10.82 -2.27 -26.69
C LEU A 321 9.41 -1.74 -26.41
N LEU A 322 9.29 -0.51 -25.92
CA LEU A 322 8.02 0.11 -25.56
C LEU A 322 7.39 0.96 -26.67
N ARG A 323 8.00 1.00 -27.86
CA ARG A 323 7.50 1.79 -28.99
C ARG A 323 6.06 1.39 -29.34
N GLY A 324 5.18 2.40 -29.45
CA GLY A 324 3.78 2.20 -29.80
C GLY A 324 2.88 1.69 -28.69
N LEU A 325 3.41 1.51 -27.48
CA LEU A 325 2.59 1.16 -26.30
C LEU A 325 2.24 2.41 -25.49
N PRO A 326 1.04 2.48 -24.92
CA PRO A 326 0.70 3.48 -23.91
C PRO A 326 1.54 3.21 -22.64
N ALA A 327 2.71 3.82 -22.56
CA ALA A 327 3.71 3.51 -21.55
C ALA A 327 4.22 4.77 -20.84
N GLN A 328 4.70 4.58 -19.62
CA GLN A 328 5.53 5.52 -18.87
C GLN A 328 6.61 4.74 -18.13
N VAL A 329 7.84 5.21 -18.14
CA VAL A 329 8.95 4.55 -17.44
C VAL A 329 9.23 5.25 -16.11
N ASN A 330 9.23 4.50 -15.02
CA ASN A 330 9.68 4.97 -13.71
C ASN A 330 11.10 4.47 -13.46
N LEU A 331 12.05 5.38 -13.48
CA LEU A 331 13.46 5.12 -13.24
C LEU A 331 13.73 5.17 -11.73
N ILE A 332 14.20 4.06 -11.17
CA ILE A 332 14.41 3.90 -9.73
C ILE A 332 15.90 3.65 -9.49
N PRO A 333 16.69 4.63 -9.04
CA PRO A 333 18.05 4.34 -8.60
C PRO A 333 18.03 3.22 -7.55
N LEU A 334 18.87 2.22 -7.72
CA LEU A 334 18.93 1.04 -6.84
C LEU A 334 18.98 1.43 -5.36
N ASN A 335 18.18 0.78 -4.55
CA ASN A 335 18.31 0.87 -3.10
C ASN A 335 19.16 -0.32 -2.61
N PRO A 336 20.21 -0.10 -1.81
CA PRO A 336 21.09 -1.17 -1.34
C PRO A 336 20.32 -2.20 -0.53
N THR A 337 20.64 -3.47 -0.74
CA THR A 337 20.19 -4.59 0.08
C THR A 337 21.40 -5.44 0.46
N SER A 338 21.36 -6.11 1.60
CA SER A 338 22.50 -6.90 2.11
C SER A 338 22.87 -8.09 1.21
N GLY A 339 21.92 -8.60 0.44
CA GLY A 339 22.11 -9.77 -0.42
C GLY A 339 22.44 -9.46 -1.88
N TYR A 340 22.67 -8.19 -2.24
CA TYR A 340 23.00 -7.81 -3.62
C TYR A 340 24.12 -6.79 -3.69
N ASP A 341 25.22 -7.18 -4.34
CA ASP A 341 26.38 -6.34 -4.57
C ASP A 341 26.21 -5.50 -5.85
N GLY A 342 25.43 -4.44 -5.75
CA GLY A 342 25.20 -3.47 -6.82
C GLY A 342 25.10 -2.06 -6.26
N SER A 343 25.53 -1.08 -7.06
CA SER A 343 25.48 0.34 -6.69
C SER A 343 24.34 1.06 -7.38
N PRO A 344 23.76 2.09 -6.75
CA PRO A 344 22.79 2.96 -7.42
C PRO A 344 23.48 3.73 -8.55
N THR A 345 22.78 3.91 -9.66
CA THR A 345 23.27 4.75 -10.76
C THR A 345 23.56 6.17 -10.31
N ARG A 346 24.49 6.84 -10.98
CA ARG A 346 24.80 8.26 -10.75
C ARG A 346 23.70 9.16 -11.26
N GLY A 347 23.55 10.33 -10.66
CA GLY A 347 22.45 11.25 -10.99
C GLY A 347 22.50 11.79 -12.42
N ASP A 348 23.70 11.92 -13.01
CA ASP A 348 23.90 12.31 -14.43
C ASP A 348 23.52 11.20 -15.40
N ALA A 349 23.84 9.93 -15.10
CA ALA A 349 23.41 8.78 -15.90
C ALA A 349 21.89 8.63 -15.89
N ALA A 350 21.23 8.74 -14.74
CA ALA A 350 19.78 8.70 -14.64
C ALA A 350 19.10 9.83 -15.47
N LYS A 351 19.64 11.03 -15.42
CA LYS A 351 19.15 12.18 -16.20
C LYS A 351 19.36 11.98 -17.71
N ASN A 352 20.53 11.44 -18.08
CA ASN A 352 20.80 11.13 -19.49
C ASN A 352 19.87 10.02 -20.02
N PHE A 353 19.64 8.98 -19.23
CA PHE A 353 18.67 7.93 -19.55
C PHE A 353 17.28 8.53 -19.80
N GLN A 354 16.80 9.37 -18.87
CA GLN A 354 15.52 10.08 -18.98
C GLN A 354 15.46 10.96 -20.26
N ARG A 355 16.54 11.71 -20.56
CA ARG A 355 16.61 12.55 -21.74
C ARG A 355 16.50 11.74 -23.04
N ILE A 356 17.21 10.61 -23.15
CA ILE A 356 17.11 9.72 -24.32
C ILE A 356 15.68 9.24 -24.54
N LEU A 357 15.00 8.78 -23.48
CA LEU A 357 13.61 8.35 -23.57
C LEU A 357 12.68 9.48 -24.06
N ALA A 358 12.89 10.69 -23.58
CA ALA A 358 12.09 11.85 -23.99
C ALA A 358 12.39 12.31 -25.41
N ASP A 359 13.66 12.48 -25.75
CA ASP A 359 14.09 13.12 -27.01
C ASP A 359 13.94 12.16 -28.21
N GLU A 360 14.42 10.91 -28.07
CA GLU A 360 14.46 9.95 -29.16
C GLU A 360 13.15 9.15 -29.31
N PHE A 361 12.41 8.91 -28.21
CA PHE A 361 11.24 8.03 -28.21
C PHE A 361 9.92 8.69 -27.83
N LYS A 362 9.94 9.95 -27.38
CA LYS A 362 8.76 10.66 -26.86
C LYS A 362 8.08 9.89 -25.71
N LEU A 363 8.85 9.09 -24.98
CA LEU A 363 8.37 8.22 -23.93
C LEU A 363 8.45 8.94 -22.58
N PRO A 364 7.31 9.18 -21.91
CA PRO A 364 7.29 9.83 -20.61
C PRO A 364 8.07 8.99 -19.57
N SER A 365 8.91 9.67 -18.81
CA SER A 365 9.65 9.00 -17.73
C SER A 365 9.84 9.89 -16.52
N THR A 366 10.00 9.27 -15.35
CA THR A 366 10.26 9.95 -14.08
C THR A 366 11.40 9.27 -13.35
N VAL A 367 12.31 10.06 -12.78
CA VAL A 367 13.32 9.54 -11.85
C VAL A 367 12.75 9.64 -10.43
N ARG A 368 12.58 8.48 -9.78
CA ARG A 368 12.03 8.44 -8.42
C ARG A 368 13.03 8.97 -7.41
N GLN A 369 12.56 9.86 -6.53
CA GLN A 369 13.30 10.25 -5.34
C GLN A 369 13.46 9.06 -4.40
N ARG A 370 14.68 8.78 -3.98
CA ARG A 370 14.96 7.80 -2.93
C ARG A 370 14.49 8.35 -1.59
N ARG A 371 13.65 7.59 -0.87
CA ARG A 371 13.11 7.97 0.44
C ARG A 371 13.18 6.78 1.40
N GLY A 372 13.38 7.09 2.69
CA GLY A 372 13.41 6.08 3.76
C GLY A 372 14.52 5.04 3.60
N ILE A 373 15.63 5.39 2.93
CA ILE A 373 16.77 4.48 2.74
C ILE A 373 17.45 4.21 4.09
N ASP A 374 17.52 5.22 4.94
CA ASP A 374 18.09 5.17 6.29
C ASP A 374 17.36 4.22 7.23
N ILE A 375 16.11 3.89 6.91
CA ILE A 375 15.28 2.93 7.66
C ILE A 375 14.96 1.67 6.84
N ALA A 376 15.68 1.43 5.74
CA ALA A 376 15.43 0.32 4.80
C ALA A 376 13.93 0.22 4.37
N ALA A 377 13.32 1.36 4.00
CA ALA A 377 11.93 1.46 3.53
C ALA A 377 11.80 1.75 2.04
N GLY A 378 12.90 1.79 1.29
CA GLY A 378 12.89 1.98 -0.16
C GLY A 378 12.39 0.74 -0.90
N CYS A 379 12.01 0.92 -2.18
CA CYS A 379 11.61 -0.21 -3.03
C CYS A 379 12.71 -1.27 -3.08
N GLY A 380 12.32 -2.54 -2.85
CA GLY A 380 13.24 -3.68 -2.80
C GLY A 380 13.94 -3.90 -1.45
N GLN A 381 13.79 -3.01 -0.46
CA GLN A 381 14.47 -3.13 0.83
C GLN A 381 13.66 -3.83 1.92
N LEU A 382 12.36 -4.05 1.70
CA LEU A 382 11.50 -4.65 2.72
C LEU A 382 11.90 -6.11 2.96
N ALA A 383 12.24 -6.40 4.19
CA ALA A 383 12.60 -7.72 4.68
C ALA A 383 12.21 -7.76 6.15
N ALA A 384 11.07 -8.36 6.46
CA ALA A 384 10.73 -8.63 7.85
C ALA A 384 11.87 -9.48 8.44
N SER A 385 12.68 -8.86 9.28
CA SER A 385 13.75 -9.58 9.98
C SER A 385 13.09 -10.59 10.91
N ILE A 386 13.40 -11.87 10.67
CA ILE A 386 13.06 -12.95 11.60
C ILE A 386 13.96 -12.83 12.82
#